data_5a18292ce8d13aca0643cad1b83c19d8
#
_entry.id   5a18292ce8d13aca0643cad1b83c19d8
#
_cell.length_a   1.000
_cell.length_b   1.000
_cell.length_c   1.000
_cell.angle_alpha   90.00
_cell.angle_beta   90.00
_cell.angle_gamma   90.00
#
_symmetry.space_group_name_H-M   'P 1'
#
loop_
_entity.id
_entity.type
_entity.pdbx_description
1 polymer ?
#
loop_
_entity_poly.entity_id
_entity_poly.type
_entity_poly.pdbx_seq_one_letter_code
_entity_poly.pdbx_strand_id
1 'polypeptide(L)'
;MQTAQGFVAPGYENVLALFQSFLAEDPHYSAQLAVYREGSPAVSLTGGPDMAPATITGAYSCSKGVGAMVIALLVQDGLLDLDRTVAYYWPEFAAHGKDRLLVREALSHQAGVMGVDGGFALEEFTTAKAAARLAVVPPAWEPGRHFGYHALTIGILMEELCRRTAGEALQDLYDRLIRKPEGVDFFLGLPEDEEPRYREVVYQEDPGQPWVDPLSLEGINSNAPVSTIMELPNIRAVRAAGMSAAGGVGSAEGLARLYAAAVTGVDGREAFLSAGTIQAMSREQVWGLDRSSGLDNAFAVVFMKPHPSRNFGSHRAFGHEGANAALGFVDPSYGLGFGYIPRRAEEGRTPGRAHRLAAEVRRSVAALS
;
A
#
# COMPACT_ATOMS: atom_id res chain seq x y z
N MET A 1 26.54 -10.83 -17.27
CA MET A 1 25.62 -11.08 -16.15
C MET A 1 25.22 -9.75 -15.57
N GLN A 2 23.94 -9.55 -15.32
CA GLN A 2 23.46 -8.39 -14.59
C GLN A 2 23.91 -8.51 -13.12
N THR A 3 24.43 -7.42 -12.57
CA THR A 3 24.88 -7.37 -11.16
C THR A 3 24.04 -6.37 -10.40
N ALA A 4 23.73 -6.70 -9.14
CA ALA A 4 23.10 -5.75 -8.24
C ALA A 4 24.05 -4.58 -7.98
N GLN A 5 23.48 -3.37 -7.92
CA GLN A 5 24.17 -2.14 -7.51
C GLN A 5 23.67 -1.75 -6.12
N GLY A 6 24.49 -1.10 -5.33
CA GLY A 6 24.16 -0.63 -3.99
C GLY A 6 25.00 -1.27 -2.91
N PHE A 7 24.44 -1.40 -1.72
CA PHE A 7 25.17 -1.94 -0.57
C PHE A 7 24.30 -2.83 0.32
N VAL A 8 24.94 -3.67 1.12
CA VAL A 8 24.37 -4.35 2.28
C VAL A 8 25.28 -4.16 3.48
N ALA A 9 24.71 -3.95 4.66
CA ALA A 9 25.45 -3.93 5.91
C ALA A 9 25.98 -5.35 6.25
N PRO A 10 27.04 -5.47 7.08
CA PRO A 10 27.53 -6.77 7.54
C PRO A 10 26.40 -7.62 8.14
N GLY A 11 26.34 -8.89 7.73
CA GLY A 11 25.29 -9.86 8.12
C GLY A 11 24.10 -9.94 7.17
N TYR A 12 24.05 -9.10 6.11
CA TYR A 12 23.02 -9.13 5.08
C TYR A 12 23.52 -9.67 3.73
N GLU A 13 24.70 -10.32 3.70
CA GLU A 13 25.31 -10.84 2.47
C GLU A 13 24.43 -11.87 1.76
N ASN A 14 23.66 -12.67 2.53
CA ASN A 14 22.70 -13.63 1.95
C ASN A 14 21.53 -12.94 1.25
N VAL A 15 21.13 -11.74 1.70
CA VAL A 15 20.10 -10.94 1.02
C VAL A 15 20.61 -10.49 -0.35
N LEU A 16 21.86 -10.01 -0.41
CA LEU A 16 22.53 -9.66 -1.68
C LEU A 16 22.61 -10.89 -2.60
N ALA A 17 23.07 -12.04 -2.08
CA ALA A 17 23.20 -13.27 -2.86
C ALA A 17 21.84 -13.71 -3.43
N LEU A 18 20.77 -13.63 -2.63
CA LEU A 18 19.43 -13.97 -3.09
C LEU A 18 18.93 -12.99 -4.16
N PHE A 19 19.13 -11.67 -3.99
CA PHE A 19 18.75 -10.68 -4.99
C PHE A 19 19.51 -10.89 -6.31
N GLN A 20 20.81 -11.20 -6.24
CA GLN A 20 21.63 -11.51 -7.41
C GLN A 20 21.21 -12.80 -8.10
N SER A 21 20.73 -13.83 -7.37
CA SER A 21 20.21 -15.04 -7.98
C SER A 21 18.99 -14.75 -8.85
N PHE A 22 18.11 -13.84 -8.46
CA PHE A 22 16.97 -13.44 -9.29
C PHE A 22 17.40 -12.75 -10.59
N LEU A 23 18.44 -11.91 -10.53
CA LEU A 23 19.01 -11.27 -11.73
C LEU A 23 19.68 -12.29 -12.67
N ALA A 24 20.24 -13.38 -12.13
CA ALA A 24 20.85 -14.43 -12.92
C ALA A 24 19.82 -15.39 -13.53
N GLU A 25 18.72 -15.66 -12.82
CA GLU A 25 17.65 -16.57 -13.24
C GLU A 25 16.73 -15.95 -14.30
N ASP A 26 16.54 -14.63 -14.27
CA ASP A 26 15.58 -13.93 -15.13
C ASP A 26 16.21 -12.66 -15.73
N PRO A 27 16.56 -12.67 -17.03
CA PRO A 27 17.19 -11.52 -17.69
C PRO A 27 16.29 -10.27 -17.79
N HIS A 28 14.98 -10.43 -17.54
CA HIS A 28 14.01 -9.34 -17.53
C HIS A 28 13.68 -8.84 -16.12
N TYR A 29 14.25 -9.47 -15.09
CA TYR A 29 14.05 -9.04 -13.73
C TYR A 29 14.66 -7.67 -13.49
N SER A 30 13.85 -6.75 -12.99
CA SER A 30 14.24 -5.38 -12.65
C SER A 30 13.55 -4.97 -11.36
N ALA A 31 14.31 -4.63 -10.33
CA ALA A 31 13.74 -4.29 -9.02
C ALA A 31 14.69 -3.43 -8.18
N GLN A 32 14.10 -2.84 -7.16
CA GLN A 32 14.80 -2.22 -6.03
C GLN A 32 14.39 -2.92 -4.73
N LEU A 33 15.33 -2.99 -3.78
CA LEU A 33 15.13 -3.46 -2.42
C LEU A 33 15.81 -2.50 -1.47
N ALA A 34 15.10 -2.06 -0.43
CA ALA A 34 15.67 -1.30 0.67
C ALA A 34 15.20 -1.84 2.02
N VAL A 35 16.08 -1.80 3.00
CA VAL A 35 15.82 -2.20 4.38
C VAL A 35 16.44 -1.21 5.33
N TYR A 36 15.67 -0.74 6.28
CA TYR A 36 16.14 -0.02 7.46
C TYR A 36 16.09 -0.93 8.68
N ARG A 37 17.09 -0.85 9.52
CA ARG A 37 17.09 -1.48 10.84
C ARG A 37 17.42 -0.46 11.90
N GLU A 38 16.58 -0.37 12.94
CA GLU A 38 16.74 0.60 14.03
C GLU A 38 17.00 2.02 13.50
N GLY A 39 16.26 2.42 12.47
CA GLY A 39 16.36 3.74 11.84
C GLY A 39 17.57 3.96 10.92
N SER A 40 18.44 2.96 10.75
CA SER A 40 19.62 3.04 9.87
C SER A 40 19.45 2.16 8.63
N PRO A 41 19.92 2.60 7.44
CA PRO A 41 19.87 1.79 6.23
C PRO A 41 20.80 0.56 6.37
N ALA A 42 20.22 -0.63 6.16
CA ALA A 42 20.93 -1.90 6.22
C ALA A 42 21.09 -2.55 4.85
N VAL A 43 20.17 -2.31 3.93
CA VAL A 43 20.20 -2.82 2.55
C VAL A 43 19.68 -1.73 1.61
N SER A 44 20.39 -1.49 0.53
CA SER A 44 19.94 -0.69 -0.61
C SER A 44 20.47 -1.33 -1.88
N LEU A 45 19.62 -2.02 -2.62
CA LEU A 45 19.97 -2.77 -3.83
C LEU A 45 19.07 -2.36 -4.99
N THR A 46 19.69 -2.24 -6.15
CA THR A 46 19.00 -2.01 -7.43
C THR A 46 19.61 -2.91 -8.47
N GLY A 47 18.78 -3.48 -9.35
CA GLY A 47 19.29 -4.31 -10.45
C GLY A 47 18.26 -4.53 -11.54
N GLY A 48 18.78 -4.90 -12.70
CA GLY A 48 17.99 -5.19 -13.89
C GLY A 48 17.90 -4.06 -14.90
N PRO A 49 17.34 -4.36 -16.10
CA PRO A 49 17.20 -3.37 -17.16
C PRO A 49 16.33 -2.18 -16.74
N ASP A 50 16.73 -0.98 -17.16
CA ASP A 50 15.98 0.27 -16.95
C ASP A 50 15.69 0.60 -15.47
N MET A 51 16.48 0.04 -14.54
CA MET A 51 16.37 0.29 -13.13
C MET A 51 17.66 0.91 -12.60
N ALA A 52 17.57 2.08 -12.02
CA ALA A 52 18.67 2.80 -11.36
C ALA A 52 18.24 3.21 -9.95
N PRO A 53 19.15 3.56 -9.04
CA PRO A 53 18.79 4.00 -7.68
C PRO A 53 17.76 5.15 -7.65
N ALA A 54 17.86 6.09 -8.59
CA ALA A 54 16.94 7.23 -8.71
C ALA A 54 15.63 6.92 -9.48
N THR A 55 15.46 5.70 -9.98
CA THR A 55 14.23 5.32 -10.68
C THR A 55 13.06 5.23 -9.72
N ILE A 56 11.92 5.76 -10.15
CA ILE A 56 10.64 5.54 -9.47
C ILE A 56 9.69 4.79 -10.40
N THR A 57 8.83 3.96 -9.84
CA THR A 57 7.83 3.19 -10.60
C THR A 57 6.58 2.96 -9.77
N GLY A 58 5.53 2.43 -10.39
CA GLY A 58 4.25 2.18 -9.73
C GLY A 58 4.34 1.10 -8.66
N ALA A 59 3.76 1.36 -7.50
CA ALA A 59 3.73 0.44 -6.37
C ALA A 59 2.32 -0.04 -6.03
N TYR A 60 1.32 0.31 -6.83
CA TYR A 60 -0.07 -0.11 -6.68
C TYR A 60 -0.58 0.03 -5.24
N SER A 61 -1.08 -1.05 -4.67
CA SER A 61 -1.71 -1.04 -3.36
C SER A 61 -0.77 -0.77 -2.18
N CYS A 62 0.57 -0.70 -2.38
CA CYS A 62 1.45 -0.10 -1.38
C CYS A 62 1.04 1.36 -1.07
N SER A 63 0.38 2.05 -2.01
CA SER A 63 -0.24 3.36 -1.83
C SER A 63 -1.19 3.42 -0.63
N LYS A 64 -1.92 2.32 -0.37
CA LYS A 64 -2.84 2.23 0.78
C LYS A 64 -2.12 2.36 2.11
N GLY A 65 -0.97 1.67 2.23
CA GLY A 65 -0.13 1.77 3.41
C GLY A 65 0.42 3.19 3.62
N VAL A 66 0.75 3.88 2.52
CA VAL A 66 1.19 5.28 2.55
C VAL A 66 0.05 6.20 2.99
N GLY A 67 -1.15 6.06 2.39
CA GLY A 67 -2.35 6.80 2.80
C GLY A 67 -2.75 6.52 4.26
N ALA A 68 -2.57 5.28 4.72
CA ALA A 68 -2.85 4.90 6.11
C ALA A 68 -1.96 5.63 7.12
N MET A 69 -0.75 6.06 6.75
CA MET A 69 0.09 6.87 7.62
C MET A 69 -0.51 8.26 7.86
N VAL A 70 -1.19 8.83 6.88
CA VAL A 70 -1.95 10.09 7.06
C VAL A 70 -3.12 9.85 8.01
N ILE A 71 -3.89 8.79 7.81
CA ILE A 71 -4.97 8.41 8.73
C ILE A 71 -4.43 8.22 10.16
N ALA A 72 -3.26 7.61 10.31
CA ALA A 72 -2.62 7.42 11.61
C ALA A 72 -2.29 8.74 12.31
N LEU A 73 -1.82 9.75 11.58
CA LEU A 73 -1.58 11.08 12.12
C LEU A 73 -2.89 11.77 12.53
N LEU A 74 -3.96 11.66 11.73
CA LEU A 74 -5.26 12.20 12.12
C LEU A 74 -5.82 11.55 13.39
N VAL A 75 -5.58 10.24 13.57
CA VAL A 75 -5.92 9.52 14.82
C VAL A 75 -5.07 10.00 15.97
N GLN A 76 -3.76 10.16 15.77
CA GLN A 76 -2.81 10.66 16.78
C GLN A 76 -3.17 12.05 17.29
N ASP A 77 -3.58 12.93 16.39
CA ASP A 77 -3.94 14.31 16.68
C ASP A 77 -5.38 14.45 17.21
N GLY A 78 -6.11 13.31 17.35
CA GLY A 78 -7.49 13.30 17.85
C GLY A 78 -8.52 13.89 16.88
N LEU A 79 -8.15 14.12 15.61
CA LEU A 79 -9.04 14.60 14.56
C LEU A 79 -9.96 13.49 14.03
N LEU A 80 -9.48 12.23 14.08
CA LEU A 80 -10.23 11.05 13.67
C LEU A 80 -10.25 10.02 14.81
N ASP A 81 -11.43 9.63 15.25
CA ASP A 81 -11.63 8.58 16.25
C ASP A 81 -12.08 7.30 15.55
N LEU A 82 -11.30 6.25 15.68
CA LEU A 82 -11.55 4.95 15.06
C LEU A 82 -12.84 4.27 15.57
N ASP A 83 -13.30 4.63 16.77
CA ASP A 83 -14.50 4.08 17.43
C ASP A 83 -15.75 4.93 17.21
N ARG A 84 -15.64 6.04 16.48
CA ARG A 84 -16.78 6.78 15.96
C ARG A 84 -17.31 6.14 14.68
N THR A 85 -18.59 6.38 14.40
CA THR A 85 -19.17 5.95 13.12
C THR A 85 -18.63 6.80 11.96
N VAL A 86 -18.53 6.21 10.77
CA VAL A 86 -18.22 7.00 9.56
C VAL A 86 -19.23 8.12 9.38
N ALA A 87 -20.51 7.84 9.65
CA ALA A 87 -21.62 8.80 9.52
C ALA A 87 -21.48 10.02 10.47
N TYR A 88 -20.73 9.92 11.55
CA TYR A 88 -20.40 11.07 12.42
C TYR A 88 -19.60 12.14 11.68
N TYR A 89 -18.64 11.73 10.85
CA TYR A 89 -17.81 12.63 10.04
C TYR A 89 -18.42 12.90 8.67
N TRP A 90 -19.12 11.91 8.12
CA TRP A 90 -19.68 11.89 6.78
C TRP A 90 -21.15 11.43 6.82
N PRO A 91 -22.09 12.35 7.16
CA PRO A 91 -23.50 12.01 7.39
C PRO A 91 -24.18 11.32 6.20
N GLU A 92 -23.81 11.67 4.97
CA GLU A 92 -24.38 11.10 3.74
C GLU A 92 -24.05 9.61 3.59
N PHE A 93 -22.98 9.15 4.24
CA PHE A 93 -22.58 7.74 4.23
C PHE A 93 -23.55 6.82 5.01
N ALA A 94 -24.40 7.38 5.85
CA ALA A 94 -25.38 6.62 6.64
C ALA A 94 -26.40 5.84 5.78
N ALA A 95 -26.54 6.16 4.50
CA ALA A 95 -27.51 5.55 3.60
C ALA A 95 -27.38 4.02 3.57
N HIS A 96 -28.51 3.33 3.38
CA HIS A 96 -28.60 1.87 3.21
C HIS A 96 -28.02 1.06 4.37
N GLY A 97 -28.24 1.50 5.62
CA GLY A 97 -27.88 0.75 6.83
C GLY A 97 -26.38 0.84 7.21
N LYS A 98 -25.65 1.83 6.67
CA LYS A 98 -24.25 2.10 7.03
C LYS A 98 -24.08 3.09 8.21
N ASP A 99 -25.19 3.51 8.84
CA ASP A 99 -25.22 4.51 9.91
C ASP A 99 -24.43 4.11 11.18
N ARG A 100 -24.26 2.80 11.41
CA ARG A 100 -23.56 2.27 12.59
C ARG A 100 -22.12 1.83 12.32
N LEU A 101 -21.68 1.83 11.06
CA LEU A 101 -20.36 1.36 10.67
C LEU A 101 -19.28 2.27 11.29
N LEU A 102 -18.37 1.68 12.06
CA LEU A 102 -17.27 2.40 12.68
C LEU A 102 -16.18 2.73 11.66
N VAL A 103 -15.40 3.78 11.92
CA VAL A 103 -14.26 4.16 11.07
C VAL A 103 -13.28 2.98 10.94
N ARG A 104 -12.94 2.28 12.06
CA ARG A 104 -12.05 1.13 12.00
C ARG A 104 -12.59 -0.01 11.14
N GLU A 105 -13.90 -0.23 11.15
CA GLU A 105 -14.55 -1.27 10.34
C GLU A 105 -14.54 -0.89 8.86
N ALA A 106 -14.88 0.34 8.52
CA ALA A 106 -14.79 0.84 7.16
C ALA A 106 -13.38 0.73 6.59
N LEU A 107 -12.38 1.16 7.38
CA LEU A 107 -10.98 1.14 6.99
C LEU A 107 -10.30 -0.24 7.12
N SER A 108 -11.01 -1.27 7.61
CA SER A 108 -10.57 -2.66 7.56
C SER A 108 -11.41 -3.52 6.61
N HIS A 109 -11.91 -2.89 5.55
CA HIS A 109 -12.59 -3.55 4.44
C HIS A 109 -13.96 -4.19 4.78
N GLN A 110 -14.64 -3.70 5.82
CA GLN A 110 -15.93 -4.26 6.27
C GLN A 110 -17.14 -3.46 5.76
N ALA A 111 -16.92 -2.35 5.02
CA ALA A 111 -18.00 -1.46 4.58
C ALA A 111 -18.93 -2.06 3.52
N GLY A 112 -18.46 -3.00 2.69
CA GLY A 112 -19.22 -3.58 1.60
C GLY A 112 -19.47 -2.65 0.40
N VAL A 113 -18.80 -1.48 0.35
CA VAL A 113 -18.94 -0.50 -0.75
C VAL A 113 -17.82 -0.67 -1.76
N MET A 114 -17.92 -1.71 -2.56
CA MET A 114 -16.85 -2.19 -3.42
C MET A 114 -16.60 -1.29 -4.64
N GLY A 115 -17.58 -0.53 -5.08
CA GLY A 115 -17.54 0.34 -6.26
C GLY A 115 -18.92 0.90 -6.58
N VAL A 116 -19.10 1.36 -7.79
CA VAL A 116 -20.38 1.85 -8.33
C VAL A 116 -20.65 1.19 -9.67
N ASP A 117 -21.90 1.01 -10.01
CA ASP A 117 -22.30 0.51 -11.33
C ASP A 117 -21.73 1.43 -12.43
N GLY A 118 -21.11 0.83 -13.45
CA GLY A 118 -20.46 1.53 -14.54
C GLY A 118 -19.10 2.14 -14.19
N GLY A 119 -18.60 1.93 -12.97
CA GLY A 119 -17.28 2.39 -12.51
C GLY A 119 -17.20 3.89 -12.24
N PHE A 120 -16.03 4.30 -11.80
CA PHE A 120 -15.62 5.70 -11.66
C PHE A 120 -14.75 6.11 -12.85
N ALA A 121 -14.91 7.32 -13.37
CA ALA A 121 -13.89 7.90 -14.24
C ALA A 121 -12.58 8.06 -13.45
N LEU A 122 -11.43 7.85 -14.11
CA LEU A 122 -10.14 7.80 -13.40
C LEU A 122 -9.81 9.11 -12.65
N GLU A 123 -10.21 10.23 -13.20
CA GLU A 123 -10.04 11.55 -12.61
C GLU A 123 -10.98 11.83 -11.43
N GLU A 124 -11.99 10.99 -11.19
CA GLU A 124 -12.94 11.17 -10.08
C GLU A 124 -12.38 10.66 -8.75
N PHE A 125 -11.52 9.65 -8.75
CA PHE A 125 -11.15 8.88 -7.55
C PHE A 125 -10.66 9.73 -6.37
N THR A 126 -9.98 10.84 -6.63
CA THR A 126 -9.47 11.74 -5.59
C THR A 126 -10.40 12.92 -5.30
N THR A 127 -11.65 12.88 -5.77
CA THR A 127 -12.58 14.01 -5.69
C THR A 127 -13.77 13.76 -4.77
N ALA A 128 -14.37 14.85 -4.28
CA ALA A 128 -15.63 14.79 -3.55
C ALA A 128 -16.79 14.19 -4.36
N LYS A 129 -16.71 14.19 -5.71
CA LYS A 129 -17.70 13.57 -6.59
C LYS A 129 -17.70 12.04 -6.44
N ALA A 130 -16.51 11.40 -6.40
CA ALA A 130 -16.42 9.98 -6.15
C ALA A 130 -16.97 9.62 -4.77
N ALA A 131 -16.63 10.41 -3.74
CA ALA A 131 -17.15 10.25 -2.40
C ALA A 131 -18.69 10.32 -2.36
N ALA A 132 -19.27 11.34 -2.99
CA ALA A 132 -20.73 11.51 -3.03
C ALA A 132 -21.43 10.32 -3.72
N ARG A 133 -20.85 9.77 -4.81
CA ARG A 133 -21.36 8.57 -5.47
C ARG A 133 -21.25 7.33 -4.59
N LEU A 134 -20.11 7.18 -3.89
CA LEU A 134 -19.87 6.02 -3.02
C LEU A 134 -20.77 6.04 -1.78
N ALA A 135 -21.06 7.21 -1.22
CA ALA A 135 -21.87 7.36 -0.01
C ALA A 135 -23.25 6.71 -0.12
N VAL A 136 -23.86 6.76 -1.31
CA VAL A 136 -25.22 6.27 -1.56
C VAL A 136 -25.27 4.84 -2.13
N VAL A 137 -24.12 4.16 -2.22
CA VAL A 137 -24.08 2.75 -2.69
C VAL A 137 -24.66 1.83 -1.63
N PRO A 138 -25.61 0.94 -1.98
CA PRO A 138 -25.99 -0.17 -1.12
C PRO A 138 -24.78 -1.09 -0.88
N PRO A 139 -24.49 -1.49 0.36
CA PRO A 139 -23.37 -2.37 0.64
C PRO A 139 -23.64 -3.80 0.11
N ALA A 140 -22.61 -4.48 -0.37
CA ALA A 140 -22.68 -5.85 -0.88
C ALA A 140 -22.94 -6.91 0.23
N TRP A 141 -22.79 -6.53 1.49
CA TRP A 141 -23.11 -7.32 2.70
C TRP A 141 -23.47 -6.40 3.85
N GLU A 142 -24.00 -6.95 4.94
CA GLU A 142 -24.25 -6.18 6.17
C GLU A 142 -22.94 -5.58 6.70
N PRO A 143 -22.82 -4.23 6.76
CA PRO A 143 -21.60 -3.56 7.19
C PRO A 143 -21.13 -4.01 8.57
N GLY A 144 -19.83 -4.26 8.73
CA GLY A 144 -19.24 -4.76 9.98
C GLY A 144 -19.36 -6.28 10.20
N ARG A 145 -20.13 -7.03 9.38
CA ARG A 145 -20.34 -8.48 9.56
C ARG A 145 -19.39 -9.35 8.74
N HIS A 146 -18.94 -8.83 7.62
CA HIS A 146 -18.05 -9.52 6.71
C HIS A 146 -17.00 -8.53 6.20
N PHE A 147 -15.96 -9.03 5.59
CA PHE A 147 -14.99 -8.20 4.91
C PHE A 147 -14.70 -8.72 3.50
N GLY A 148 -14.27 -7.83 2.65
CA GLY A 148 -13.75 -8.09 1.32
C GLY A 148 -12.88 -6.93 0.89
N TYR A 149 -11.72 -7.23 0.37
CA TYR A 149 -10.72 -6.23 0.00
C TYR A 149 -11.30 -5.18 -0.97
N HIS A 150 -11.44 -3.95 -0.51
CA HIS A 150 -11.88 -2.80 -1.31
C HIS A 150 -10.68 -2.33 -2.14
N ALA A 151 -10.56 -2.81 -3.39
CA ALA A 151 -9.36 -2.60 -4.19
C ALA A 151 -9.07 -1.11 -4.45
N LEU A 152 -10.11 -0.32 -4.72
CA LEU A 152 -9.97 1.11 -5.05
C LEU A 152 -10.75 2.01 -4.09
N THR A 153 -11.94 1.62 -3.66
CA THR A 153 -12.81 2.48 -2.87
C THR A 153 -12.31 2.79 -1.45
N ILE A 154 -11.40 1.98 -0.91
CA ILE A 154 -10.72 2.30 0.36
C ILE A 154 -9.97 3.64 0.28
N GLY A 155 -9.43 3.99 -0.90
CA GLY A 155 -8.81 5.29 -1.14
C GLY A 155 -9.83 6.42 -1.00
N ILE A 156 -11.01 6.28 -1.63
CA ILE A 156 -12.08 7.27 -1.52
C ILE A 156 -12.52 7.46 -0.06
N LEU A 157 -12.60 6.36 0.72
CA LEU A 157 -12.93 6.45 2.15
C LEU A 157 -11.86 7.23 2.93
N MET A 158 -10.58 6.93 2.74
CA MET A 158 -9.48 7.66 3.38
C MET A 158 -9.48 9.14 2.99
N GLU A 159 -9.60 9.43 1.71
CA GLU A 159 -9.55 10.78 1.16
C GLU A 159 -10.72 11.63 1.65
N GLU A 160 -11.94 11.07 1.70
CA GLU A 160 -13.08 11.82 2.22
C GLU A 160 -12.98 12.05 3.73
N LEU A 161 -12.51 11.07 4.51
CA LEU A 161 -12.25 11.27 5.94
C LEU A 161 -11.21 12.38 6.17
N CYS A 162 -10.13 12.44 5.39
CA CYS A 162 -9.16 13.55 5.47
C CYS A 162 -9.83 14.91 5.19
N ARG A 163 -10.61 15.03 4.12
CA ARG A 163 -11.33 16.26 3.79
C ARG A 163 -12.29 16.71 4.90
N ARG A 164 -13.01 15.76 5.51
CA ARG A 164 -13.99 16.04 6.56
C ARG A 164 -13.37 16.39 7.91
N THR A 165 -12.22 15.83 8.23
CA THR A 165 -11.60 15.98 9.55
C THR A 165 -10.50 17.04 9.57
N ALA A 166 -9.70 17.16 8.51
CA ALA A 166 -8.60 18.11 8.40
C ALA A 166 -8.88 19.27 7.43
N GLY A 167 -9.91 19.17 6.58
CA GLY A 167 -10.21 20.20 5.57
C GLY A 167 -9.25 20.22 4.38
N GLU A 168 -8.37 19.21 4.25
CA GLU A 168 -7.33 19.12 3.23
C GLU A 168 -7.41 17.78 2.50
N ALA A 169 -6.85 17.71 1.27
CA ALA A 169 -6.71 16.47 0.54
C ALA A 169 -5.67 15.56 1.23
N LEU A 170 -5.86 14.26 1.14
CA LEU A 170 -4.93 13.28 1.71
C LEU A 170 -3.52 13.46 1.13
N GLN A 171 -3.41 13.75 -0.17
CA GLN A 171 -2.15 13.95 -0.88
C GLN A 171 -1.38 15.15 -0.35
N ASP A 172 -2.07 16.25 -0.07
CA ASP A 172 -1.47 17.49 0.50
C ASP A 172 -1.00 17.26 1.94
N LEU A 173 -1.82 16.56 2.75
CA LEU A 173 -1.47 16.16 4.11
C LEU A 173 -0.23 15.25 4.09
N TYR A 174 -0.19 14.25 3.21
CA TYR A 174 0.94 13.35 3.06
C TYR A 174 2.22 14.12 2.70
N ASP A 175 2.15 14.97 1.69
CA ASP A 175 3.32 15.75 1.21
C ASP A 175 3.87 16.66 2.29
N ARG A 176 2.98 17.35 3.00
CA ARG A 176 3.32 18.34 4.03
C ARG A 176 3.77 17.73 5.35
N LEU A 177 3.08 16.68 5.81
CA LEU A 177 3.31 16.12 7.16
C LEU A 177 4.32 14.97 7.18
N ILE A 178 4.48 14.26 6.04
CA ILE A 178 5.28 13.04 6.00
C ILE A 178 6.35 13.13 4.92
N ARG A 179 5.98 13.23 3.65
CA ARG A 179 6.94 13.06 2.55
C ARG A 179 8.11 14.04 2.62
N LYS A 180 7.83 15.34 2.69
CA LYS A 180 8.88 16.37 2.74
C LYS A 180 9.67 16.33 4.05
N PRO A 181 9.03 16.32 5.25
CA PRO A 181 9.76 16.27 6.51
C PRO A 181 10.65 15.03 6.66
N GLU A 182 10.16 13.87 6.22
CA GLU A 182 10.90 12.62 6.36
C GLU A 182 11.81 12.30 5.16
N GLY A 183 11.81 13.10 4.11
CA GLY A 183 12.61 12.89 2.91
C GLY A 183 12.24 11.60 2.17
N VAL A 184 10.95 11.28 2.10
CA VAL A 184 10.44 10.05 1.51
C VAL A 184 10.34 10.19 0.00
N ASP A 185 11.05 9.33 -0.74
CA ASP A 185 11.01 9.25 -2.21
C ASP A 185 9.87 8.34 -2.70
N PHE A 186 8.66 8.66 -2.24
CA PHE A 186 7.42 8.02 -2.66
C PHE A 186 6.32 9.09 -2.75
N PHE A 187 5.57 9.10 -3.84
CA PHE A 187 4.64 10.17 -4.19
C PHE A 187 3.20 9.64 -4.23
N LEU A 188 2.31 10.33 -3.55
CA LEU A 188 0.87 10.34 -3.83
C LEU A 188 0.57 11.65 -4.53
N GLY A 189 0.57 11.65 -5.86
CA GLY A 189 0.60 12.83 -6.71
C GLY A 189 2.01 13.16 -7.20
N LEU A 190 2.41 12.53 -8.33
CA LEU A 190 3.72 12.74 -8.91
C LEU A 190 3.79 14.11 -9.59
N PRO A 191 4.70 15.02 -9.16
CA PRO A 191 4.94 16.28 -9.86
C PRO A 191 5.49 16.07 -11.27
N GLU A 192 5.29 17.04 -12.15
CA GLU A 192 5.74 16.95 -13.55
C GLU A 192 7.26 16.88 -13.69
N ASP A 193 7.98 17.58 -12.83
CA ASP A 193 9.45 17.60 -12.80
C ASP A 193 10.06 16.27 -12.34
N GLU A 194 9.30 15.41 -11.68
CA GLU A 194 9.72 14.06 -11.28
C GLU A 194 9.40 12.98 -12.33
N GLU A 195 8.55 13.27 -13.33
CA GLU A 195 8.20 12.33 -14.41
C GLU A 195 9.41 11.75 -15.18
N PRO A 196 10.51 12.48 -15.43
CA PRO A 196 11.68 11.91 -16.10
C PRO A 196 12.31 10.71 -15.37
N ARG A 197 12.09 10.58 -14.05
CA ARG A 197 12.54 9.44 -13.25
C ARG A 197 11.62 8.24 -13.35
N TYR A 198 10.37 8.43 -13.77
CA TYR A 198 9.38 7.37 -13.82
C TYR A 198 9.71 6.36 -14.91
N ARG A 199 9.57 5.08 -14.55
CA ARG A 199 9.60 3.96 -15.50
C ARG A 199 8.31 3.18 -15.39
N GLU A 200 7.67 2.94 -16.51
CA GLU A 200 6.41 2.20 -16.58
C GLU A 200 6.55 0.81 -15.99
N VAL A 201 5.53 0.39 -15.27
CA VAL A 201 5.40 -0.99 -14.82
C VAL A 201 5.16 -1.87 -16.06
N VAL A 202 5.94 -2.92 -16.20
CA VAL A 202 5.76 -3.93 -17.23
C VAL A 202 4.88 -5.04 -16.67
N TYR A 203 3.75 -5.27 -17.30
CA TYR A 203 2.86 -6.39 -16.99
C TYR A 203 2.52 -7.15 -18.27
N GLN A 204 2.17 -8.43 -18.15
CA GLN A 204 1.67 -9.19 -19.26
C GLN A 204 0.15 -9.04 -19.28
N GLU A 205 -0.37 -8.67 -20.44
CA GLU A 205 -1.78 -8.90 -20.71
C GLU A 205 -1.92 -10.41 -20.94
N ASP A 206 -2.64 -11.09 -20.08
CA ASP A 206 -2.98 -12.50 -20.31
C ASP A 206 -4.17 -12.54 -21.30
N PRO A 207 -3.93 -12.90 -22.57
CA PRO A 207 -5.02 -13.01 -23.55
C PRO A 207 -6.02 -14.12 -23.20
N GLY A 208 -5.71 -14.94 -22.20
CA GLY A 208 -6.57 -15.98 -21.66
C GLY A 208 -7.26 -15.60 -20.35
N GLN A 209 -7.11 -14.36 -19.85
CA GLN A 209 -7.89 -13.95 -18.66
C GLN A 209 -9.39 -14.12 -18.93
N PRO A 210 -10.11 -14.81 -18.03
CA PRO A 210 -11.54 -14.94 -18.18
C PRO A 210 -12.19 -13.55 -18.17
N TRP A 211 -13.15 -13.37 -19.03
CA TRP A 211 -13.97 -12.16 -19.02
C TRP A 211 -14.59 -11.98 -17.63
N VAL A 212 -14.36 -10.83 -17.04
CA VAL A 212 -14.92 -10.46 -15.75
C VAL A 212 -16.22 -9.70 -16.00
N ASP A 213 -17.33 -10.23 -15.50
CA ASP A 213 -18.62 -9.53 -15.54
C ASP A 213 -18.50 -8.19 -14.78
N PRO A 214 -18.70 -7.03 -15.46
CA PRO A 214 -18.62 -5.72 -14.81
C PRO A 214 -19.60 -5.53 -13.65
N LEU A 215 -20.67 -6.32 -13.59
CA LEU A 215 -21.67 -6.29 -12.52
C LEU A 215 -21.38 -7.30 -11.40
N SER A 216 -20.38 -8.17 -11.59
CA SER A 216 -19.92 -9.04 -10.51
C SER A 216 -19.21 -8.24 -9.42
N LEU A 217 -19.08 -8.82 -8.22
CA LEU A 217 -18.36 -8.20 -7.12
C LEU A 217 -16.90 -7.89 -7.52
N GLU A 218 -16.26 -8.79 -8.27
CA GLU A 218 -14.91 -8.62 -8.79
C GLU A 218 -14.85 -7.46 -9.81
N GLY A 219 -15.78 -7.42 -10.76
CA GLY A 219 -15.85 -6.36 -11.77
C GLY A 219 -16.06 -4.98 -11.15
N ILE A 220 -17.02 -4.87 -10.23
CA ILE A 220 -17.29 -3.62 -9.50
C ILE A 220 -16.05 -3.20 -8.69
N ASN A 221 -15.40 -4.13 -8.01
CA ASN A 221 -14.22 -3.87 -7.18
C ASN A 221 -12.99 -3.45 -7.98
N SER A 222 -12.85 -3.95 -9.21
CA SER A 222 -11.77 -3.59 -10.13
C SER A 222 -12.05 -2.36 -10.98
N ASN A 223 -13.22 -1.73 -10.83
CA ASN A 223 -13.68 -0.57 -11.62
C ASN A 223 -13.96 -0.90 -13.10
N ALA A 224 -14.29 -2.17 -13.41
CA ALA A 224 -14.66 -2.54 -14.76
C ALA A 224 -16.00 -1.85 -15.19
N PRO A 225 -16.16 -1.47 -16.45
CA PRO A 225 -15.26 -1.68 -17.58
C PRO A 225 -14.31 -0.49 -17.85
N VAL A 226 -14.16 0.47 -16.91
CA VAL A 226 -13.48 1.75 -17.16
C VAL A 226 -11.96 1.57 -17.29
N SER A 227 -11.37 0.69 -16.46
CA SER A 227 -9.92 0.46 -16.46
C SER A 227 -9.58 -0.94 -15.93
N THR A 228 -8.35 -1.37 -16.19
CA THR A 228 -7.74 -2.48 -15.47
C THR A 228 -6.85 -1.93 -14.36
N ILE A 229 -6.75 -2.66 -13.24
CA ILE A 229 -5.88 -2.24 -12.12
C ILE A 229 -4.43 -2.16 -12.58
N MET A 230 -4.02 -3.04 -13.50
CA MET A 230 -2.62 -3.14 -13.92
C MET A 230 -2.12 -1.93 -14.73
N GLU A 231 -2.99 -1.23 -15.43
CA GLU A 231 -2.61 -0.03 -16.20
C GLU A 231 -2.52 1.26 -15.36
N LEU A 232 -3.18 1.30 -14.19
CA LEU A 232 -3.37 2.53 -13.42
C LEU A 232 -2.09 3.34 -13.18
N PRO A 233 -0.97 2.78 -12.71
CA PRO A 233 0.24 3.58 -12.48
C PRO A 233 0.87 4.12 -13.77
N ASN A 234 0.61 3.47 -14.92
CA ASN A 234 1.15 3.91 -16.23
C ASN A 234 0.35 5.07 -16.83
N ILE A 235 -0.82 5.38 -16.28
CA ILE A 235 -1.64 6.51 -16.72
C ILE A 235 -1.18 7.79 -16.02
N ARG A 236 -0.67 8.78 -16.77
CA ARG A 236 -0.14 10.03 -16.20
C ARG A 236 -1.14 10.75 -15.29
N ALA A 237 -2.42 10.80 -15.67
CA ALA A 237 -3.46 11.45 -14.89
C ALA A 237 -3.64 10.77 -13.51
N VAL A 238 -3.54 9.45 -13.44
CA VAL A 238 -3.61 8.68 -12.19
C VAL A 238 -2.40 8.97 -11.29
N ARG A 239 -1.19 8.98 -11.87
CA ARG A 239 0.03 9.34 -11.12
C ARG A 239 -0.03 10.77 -10.58
N ALA A 240 -0.50 11.71 -11.41
CA ALA A 240 -0.63 13.11 -11.02
C ALA A 240 -1.67 13.32 -9.91
N ALA A 241 -2.80 12.63 -10.01
CA ALA A 241 -3.86 12.71 -9.00
C ALA A 241 -3.48 12.02 -7.69
N GLY A 242 -2.58 11.02 -7.73
CA GLY A 242 -2.10 10.34 -6.53
C GLY A 242 -3.15 9.53 -5.80
N MET A 243 -3.97 8.78 -6.55
CA MET A 243 -4.99 7.90 -5.99
C MET A 243 -4.41 7.05 -4.85
N SER A 244 -4.84 7.27 -3.63
CA SER A 244 -4.29 6.64 -2.42
C SER A 244 -4.50 5.13 -2.35
N ALA A 245 -5.37 4.58 -3.20
CA ALA A 245 -5.57 3.13 -3.31
C ALA A 245 -4.54 2.42 -4.19
N ALA A 246 -4.06 3.05 -5.29
CA ALA A 246 -3.24 2.36 -6.29
C ALA A 246 -2.34 3.28 -7.14
N GLY A 247 -2.44 4.60 -7.00
CA GLY A 247 -1.76 5.57 -7.86
C GLY A 247 -0.39 6.04 -7.35
N GLY A 248 0.08 5.51 -6.24
CA GLY A 248 1.37 5.87 -5.67
C GLY A 248 2.54 5.32 -6.48
N VAL A 249 3.57 6.15 -6.63
CA VAL A 249 4.81 5.84 -7.33
C VAL A 249 6.01 6.25 -6.49
N GLY A 250 7.08 5.47 -6.55
CA GLY A 250 8.27 5.78 -5.76
C GLY A 250 9.39 4.79 -5.93
N SER A 251 10.39 4.92 -5.07
CA SER A 251 11.50 4.00 -4.93
C SER A 251 11.29 3.04 -3.74
N ALA A 252 11.98 1.90 -3.75
CA ALA A 252 11.98 0.99 -2.60
C ALA A 252 12.59 1.66 -1.37
N GLU A 253 13.58 2.53 -1.57
CA GLU A 253 14.18 3.35 -0.51
C GLU A 253 13.14 4.25 0.15
N GLY A 254 12.35 5.00 -0.64
CA GLY A 254 11.28 5.84 -0.13
C GLY A 254 10.25 5.06 0.67
N LEU A 255 9.88 3.86 0.18
CA LEU A 255 8.90 3.01 0.85
C LEU A 255 9.44 2.45 2.18
N ALA A 256 10.68 1.94 2.20
CA ALA A 256 11.32 1.43 3.43
C ALA A 256 11.52 2.54 4.47
N ARG A 257 11.98 3.72 4.00
CA ARG A 257 12.20 4.90 4.84
C ARG A 257 10.91 5.38 5.49
N LEU A 258 9.81 5.45 4.74
CA LEU A 258 8.49 5.82 5.27
C LEU A 258 8.11 4.96 6.48
N TYR A 259 8.20 3.64 6.32
CA TYR A 259 7.84 2.70 7.37
C TYR A 259 8.80 2.76 8.57
N ALA A 260 10.10 2.94 8.32
CA ALA A 260 11.08 3.13 9.39
C ALA A 260 10.85 4.45 10.14
N ALA A 261 10.66 5.56 9.42
CA ALA A 261 10.39 6.88 10.02
C ALA A 261 9.12 6.86 10.88
N ALA A 262 8.11 6.09 10.47
CA ALA A 262 6.87 5.98 11.24
C ALA A 262 7.03 5.30 12.60
N VAL A 263 7.95 4.34 12.74
CA VAL A 263 7.97 3.40 13.89
C VAL A 263 9.28 3.42 14.66
N THR A 264 10.41 3.54 13.99
CA THR A 264 11.75 3.55 14.63
C THR A 264 12.42 4.92 14.61
N GLY A 265 11.90 5.86 13.80
CA GLY A 265 12.61 7.07 13.43
C GLY A 265 13.73 6.79 12.45
N VAL A 266 14.28 7.83 11.83
CA VAL A 266 15.40 7.80 10.89
C VAL A 266 16.27 9.03 11.05
N ASP A 267 17.55 8.94 10.68
CA ASP A 267 18.51 10.05 10.73
C ASP A 267 18.61 10.71 12.13
N GLY A 268 18.51 9.89 13.19
CA GLY A 268 18.57 10.38 14.57
C GLY A 268 17.33 11.11 15.06
N ARG A 269 16.26 11.14 14.27
CA ARG A 269 14.95 11.67 14.67
C ARG A 269 14.08 10.59 15.28
N GLU A 270 13.19 11.00 16.17
CA GLU A 270 12.19 10.10 16.73
C GLU A 270 11.14 9.67 15.67
N ALA A 271 10.49 8.54 15.93
CA ALA A 271 9.36 8.09 15.12
C ALA A 271 8.24 9.13 15.12
N PHE A 272 7.63 9.38 13.94
CA PHE A 272 6.53 10.34 13.85
C PHE A 272 5.19 9.79 14.38
N LEU A 273 5.05 8.46 14.54
CA LEU A 273 3.89 7.86 15.18
C LEU A 273 4.20 7.43 16.62
N SER A 274 3.30 7.75 17.52
CA SER A 274 3.34 7.29 18.91
C SER A 274 3.08 5.79 19.01
N ALA A 275 3.58 5.15 20.06
CA ALA A 275 3.34 3.73 20.33
C ALA A 275 1.85 3.41 20.43
N GLY A 276 1.04 4.33 21.00
CA GLY A 276 -0.42 4.18 21.09
C GLY A 276 -1.09 4.19 19.72
N THR A 277 -0.67 5.09 18.84
CA THR A 277 -1.16 5.18 17.46
C THR A 277 -0.79 3.93 16.66
N ILE A 278 0.47 3.50 16.76
CA ILE A 278 0.95 2.27 16.12
C ILE A 278 0.09 1.08 16.56
N GLN A 279 -0.16 0.93 17.87
CA GLN A 279 -1.00 -0.15 18.39
C GLN A 279 -2.44 -0.09 17.86
N ALA A 280 -3.05 1.11 17.85
CA ALA A 280 -4.43 1.30 17.38
C ALA A 280 -4.57 0.97 15.88
N MET A 281 -3.60 1.41 15.07
CA MET A 281 -3.62 1.25 13.61
C MET A 281 -3.20 -0.16 13.15
N SER A 282 -2.28 -0.83 13.87
CA SER A 282 -1.73 -2.13 13.46
C SER A 282 -2.42 -3.34 14.11
N ARG A 283 -3.32 -3.11 15.05
CA ARG A 283 -4.13 -4.18 15.64
C ARG A 283 -5.00 -4.84 14.58
N GLU A 284 -4.92 -6.17 14.49
CA GLU A 284 -5.76 -6.94 13.57
C GLU A 284 -7.25 -6.68 13.84
N GLN A 285 -7.99 -6.36 12.81
CA GLN A 285 -9.43 -6.10 12.84
C GLN A 285 -10.22 -7.27 12.26
N VAL A 286 -9.71 -7.87 11.18
CA VAL A 286 -10.35 -8.99 10.49
C VAL A 286 -9.31 -10.02 10.06
N TRP A 287 -9.72 -11.29 10.08
CA TRP A 287 -8.95 -12.43 9.60
C TRP A 287 -9.89 -13.50 9.06
N GLY A 288 -9.53 -14.14 7.94
CA GLY A 288 -10.27 -15.24 7.34
C GLY A 288 -10.59 -15.02 5.87
N LEU A 289 -11.70 -15.59 5.40
CA LEU A 289 -12.10 -15.56 4.00
C LEU A 289 -12.53 -14.16 3.55
N ASP A 290 -11.77 -13.60 2.66
CA ASP A 290 -12.04 -12.33 1.98
C ASP A 290 -13.06 -12.56 0.86
N ARG A 291 -14.21 -11.90 0.94
CA ARG A 291 -15.32 -12.08 0.01
C ARG A 291 -15.06 -11.58 -1.41
N SER A 292 -14.08 -10.69 -1.59
CA SER A 292 -13.74 -10.17 -2.91
C SER A 292 -12.73 -11.03 -3.67
N SER A 293 -11.77 -11.61 -2.95
CA SER A 293 -10.71 -12.43 -3.54
C SER A 293 -10.93 -13.94 -3.42
N GLY A 294 -11.81 -14.37 -2.50
CA GLY A 294 -11.99 -15.79 -2.19
C GLY A 294 -10.79 -16.43 -1.48
N LEU A 295 -9.83 -15.63 -1.04
CA LEU A 295 -8.62 -16.08 -0.33
C LEU A 295 -8.68 -15.66 1.13
N ASP A 296 -7.93 -16.35 1.99
CA ASP A 296 -7.76 -15.90 3.36
C ASP A 296 -6.84 -14.67 3.41
N ASN A 297 -7.29 -13.64 4.11
CA ASN A 297 -6.58 -12.40 4.34
C ASN A 297 -6.69 -11.95 5.80
N ALA A 298 -5.80 -11.06 6.21
CA ALA A 298 -5.83 -10.41 7.51
C ALA A 298 -5.53 -8.91 7.34
N PHE A 299 -6.39 -8.08 7.93
CA PHE A 299 -6.24 -6.62 7.86
C PHE A 299 -6.32 -5.99 9.26
N ALA A 300 -5.49 -4.98 9.45
CA ALA A 300 -5.62 -3.95 10.47
C ALA A 300 -6.39 -2.76 9.92
N VAL A 301 -6.22 -1.56 10.46
CA VAL A 301 -6.81 -0.35 9.87
C VAL A 301 -6.03 0.00 8.60
N VAL A 302 -6.59 -0.30 7.45
CA VAL A 302 -6.02 -0.24 6.09
C VAL A 302 -4.89 -1.25 5.84
N PHE A 303 -3.97 -1.41 6.79
CA PHE A 303 -2.78 -2.24 6.61
C PHE A 303 -3.11 -3.73 6.50
N MET A 304 -2.42 -4.41 5.60
CA MET A 304 -2.33 -5.87 5.61
C MET A 304 -1.51 -6.35 6.81
N LYS A 305 -1.89 -7.50 7.34
CA LYS A 305 -1.16 -8.24 8.39
C LYS A 305 -0.50 -9.49 7.79
N PRO A 306 0.62 -9.95 8.36
CA PRO A 306 1.17 -11.25 7.99
C PRO A 306 0.12 -12.35 8.15
N HIS A 307 0.06 -13.23 7.15
CA HIS A 307 -0.84 -14.36 7.08
C HIS A 307 -0.04 -15.61 6.64
N PRO A 308 -0.42 -16.84 6.99
CA PRO A 308 0.32 -18.04 6.60
C PRO A 308 0.66 -18.15 5.11
N SER A 309 -0.23 -17.69 4.23
CA SER A 309 0.01 -17.64 2.78
C SER A 309 0.83 -16.41 2.32
N ARG A 310 0.96 -15.37 3.15
CA ARG A 310 1.61 -14.08 2.85
C ARG A 310 2.43 -13.59 4.03
N ASN A 311 3.41 -14.41 4.43
CA ASN A 311 4.20 -14.13 5.63
C ASN A 311 5.39 -13.22 5.32
N PHE A 312 5.26 -11.92 5.59
CA PHE A 312 6.32 -10.93 5.41
C PHE A 312 6.97 -10.46 6.72
N GLY A 313 6.45 -10.82 7.89
CA GLY A 313 7.00 -10.36 9.17
C GLY A 313 6.52 -11.14 10.38
N SER A 314 6.77 -10.63 11.59
CA SER A 314 6.20 -11.13 12.82
C SER A 314 4.70 -10.79 12.91
N HIS A 315 4.01 -11.30 13.94
CA HIS A 315 2.60 -10.94 14.20
C HIS A 315 2.40 -9.42 14.43
N ARG A 316 3.47 -8.68 14.77
CA ARG A 316 3.42 -7.23 14.95
C ARG A 316 3.64 -6.46 13.65
N ALA A 317 4.14 -7.12 12.61
CA ALA A 317 4.36 -6.48 11.33
C ALA A 317 3.05 -5.98 10.71
N PHE A 318 3.13 -4.90 9.97
CA PHE A 318 2.03 -4.34 9.18
C PHE A 318 2.57 -3.56 7.99
N GLY A 319 1.83 -3.55 6.91
CA GLY A 319 2.24 -2.92 5.67
C GLY A 319 1.25 -3.14 4.56
N HIS A 320 1.69 -3.13 3.31
CA HIS A 320 0.82 -3.45 2.18
C HIS A 320 1.59 -4.01 0.99
N GLU A 321 0.95 -4.93 0.27
CA GLU A 321 1.43 -5.46 -1.01
C GLU A 321 0.84 -4.67 -2.18
N GLY A 322 1.56 -4.64 -3.30
CA GLY A 322 1.09 -4.10 -4.57
C GLY A 322 0.77 -5.21 -5.57
N ALA A 323 -0.12 -4.93 -6.54
CA ALA A 323 -0.52 -5.90 -7.58
C ALA A 323 0.65 -6.38 -8.45
N ASN A 324 1.74 -5.61 -8.55
CA ASN A 324 2.97 -6.01 -9.23
C ASN A 324 3.94 -6.81 -8.35
N ALA A 325 3.52 -7.28 -7.17
CA ALA A 325 4.33 -7.87 -6.12
C ALA A 325 5.29 -6.90 -5.40
N ALA A 326 5.05 -5.59 -5.48
CA ALA A 326 5.68 -4.64 -4.57
C ALA A 326 5.27 -4.96 -3.13
N LEU A 327 6.15 -4.66 -2.16
CA LEU A 327 5.88 -4.88 -0.75
C LEU A 327 6.53 -3.77 0.08
N GLY A 328 5.73 -3.08 0.89
CA GLY A 328 6.20 -2.15 1.90
C GLY A 328 5.65 -2.53 3.26
N PHE A 329 6.50 -2.65 4.27
CA PHE A 329 6.06 -2.96 5.63
C PHE A 329 7.06 -2.50 6.69
N VAL A 330 6.59 -2.44 7.93
CA VAL A 330 7.42 -2.34 9.12
C VAL A 330 7.17 -3.55 10.02
N ASP A 331 8.24 -4.02 10.67
CA ASP A 331 8.14 -5.02 11.75
C ASP A 331 8.72 -4.44 13.04
N PRO A 332 7.85 -3.94 13.94
CA PRO A 332 8.31 -3.35 15.21
C PRO A 332 9.08 -4.33 16.12
N SER A 333 8.89 -5.65 15.93
CA SER A 333 9.59 -6.66 16.73
C SER A 333 11.08 -6.70 16.43
N TYR A 334 11.47 -6.26 15.24
CA TYR A 334 12.85 -6.29 14.75
C TYR A 334 13.40 -4.90 14.40
N GLY A 335 12.62 -3.85 14.63
CA GLY A 335 13.00 -2.49 14.22
C GLY A 335 13.22 -2.37 12.70
N LEU A 336 12.46 -3.14 11.90
CA LEU A 336 12.65 -3.24 10.45
C LEU A 336 11.65 -2.37 9.69
N GLY A 337 12.15 -1.49 8.80
CA GLY A 337 11.41 -0.94 7.68
C GLY A 337 11.86 -1.60 6.38
N PHE A 338 10.93 -2.03 5.55
CA PHE A 338 11.20 -2.80 4.32
C PHE A 338 10.45 -2.18 3.13
N GLY A 339 11.14 -2.08 1.99
CA GLY A 339 10.57 -1.69 0.71
C GLY A 339 11.15 -2.54 -0.41
N TYR A 340 10.27 -3.12 -1.21
CA TYR A 340 10.63 -3.82 -2.44
C TYR A 340 9.68 -3.37 -3.55
N ILE A 341 10.23 -2.93 -4.67
CA ILE A 341 9.43 -2.51 -5.84
C ILE A 341 10.04 -3.13 -7.10
N PRO A 342 9.36 -4.09 -7.73
CA PRO A 342 9.73 -4.60 -9.05
C PRO A 342 9.13 -3.70 -10.13
N ARG A 343 9.86 -3.49 -11.22
CA ARG A 343 9.34 -2.84 -12.42
C ARG A 343 8.43 -3.77 -13.22
N ARG A 344 8.73 -5.08 -13.24
CA ARG A 344 7.90 -6.10 -13.89
C ARG A 344 7.01 -6.79 -12.87
N ALA A 345 5.72 -6.79 -13.13
CA ALA A 345 4.76 -7.52 -12.30
C ALA A 345 5.08 -9.02 -12.28
N GLU A 346 5.04 -9.61 -11.11
CA GLU A 346 5.26 -11.05 -10.92
C GLU A 346 3.92 -11.77 -10.93
N GLU A 347 3.82 -12.82 -11.75
CA GLU A 347 2.61 -13.63 -11.83
C GLU A 347 2.79 -14.96 -11.07
N GLY A 348 1.75 -15.36 -10.36
CA GLY A 348 1.49 -16.74 -9.93
C GLY A 348 2.49 -17.39 -9.00
N ARG A 349 3.50 -16.71 -8.47
CA ARG A 349 4.50 -17.29 -7.56
C ARG A 349 4.15 -17.02 -6.10
N THR A 350 3.83 -18.05 -5.36
CA THR A 350 3.66 -17.94 -3.90
C THR A 350 4.61 -18.96 -3.22
N PRO A 351 5.57 -18.52 -2.37
CA PRO A 351 5.90 -17.11 -2.07
C PRO A 351 6.67 -16.44 -3.22
N GLY A 352 6.29 -15.20 -3.55
CA GLY A 352 6.98 -14.35 -4.53
C GLY A 352 8.36 -13.88 -4.05
N ARG A 353 9.09 -13.18 -4.94
CA ARG A 353 10.45 -12.67 -4.64
C ARG A 353 10.48 -11.73 -3.44
N ALA A 354 9.46 -10.85 -3.30
CA ALA A 354 9.33 -9.96 -2.14
C ALA A 354 9.31 -10.72 -0.82
N HIS A 355 8.49 -11.78 -0.72
CA HIS A 355 8.39 -12.60 0.50
C HIS A 355 9.66 -13.41 0.78
N ARG A 356 10.32 -13.90 -0.26
CA ARG A 356 11.62 -14.61 -0.13
C ARG A 356 12.69 -13.66 0.42
N LEU A 357 12.75 -12.41 -0.10
CA LEU A 357 13.67 -11.38 0.39
C LEU A 357 13.33 -10.97 1.83
N ALA A 358 12.06 -10.74 2.15
CA ALA A 358 11.63 -10.43 3.52
C ALA A 358 11.98 -11.55 4.51
N ALA A 359 11.84 -12.81 4.10
CA ALA A 359 12.25 -13.96 4.92
C ALA A 359 13.76 -14.01 5.13
N GLU A 360 14.57 -13.70 4.10
CA GLU A 360 16.03 -13.67 4.21
C GLU A 360 16.51 -12.52 5.10
N VAL A 361 15.90 -11.34 4.96
CA VAL A 361 16.15 -10.19 5.87
C VAL A 361 15.89 -10.59 7.33
N ARG A 362 14.78 -11.27 7.62
CA ARG A 362 14.49 -11.73 8.99
C ARG A 362 15.49 -12.76 9.50
N ARG A 363 15.97 -13.67 8.64
CA ARG A 363 17.05 -14.61 9.01
C ARG A 363 18.33 -13.88 9.36
N SER A 364 18.72 -12.88 8.54
CA SER A 364 19.87 -12.03 8.80
C SER A 364 19.75 -11.32 10.15
N VAL A 365 18.60 -10.71 10.43
CA VAL A 365 18.37 -10.03 11.71
C VAL A 365 18.44 -10.98 12.90
N ALA A 366 17.81 -12.16 12.79
CA ALA A 366 17.84 -13.17 13.85
C ALA A 366 19.27 -13.72 14.14
N ALA A 367 20.14 -13.71 13.13
CA ALA A 367 21.55 -14.11 13.30
C ALA A 367 22.42 -13.01 13.92
N LEU A 368 21.98 -11.74 13.88
CA LEU A 368 22.67 -10.57 14.44
C LEU A 368 22.20 -10.22 15.87
N SER A 369 21.10 -10.81 16.32
CA SER A 369 20.51 -10.66 17.65
C SER A 369 21.07 -11.68 18.61
#